data_dc85e9cf968dcb57976fc56d39ab6154
#
_entry.id   dc85e9cf968dcb57976fc56d39ab6154
#
_cell.length_a   1.000
_cell.length_b   1.000
_cell.length_c   1.000
_cell.angle_alpha   90.00
_cell.angle_beta   90.00
_cell.angle_gamma   90.00
#
_symmetry.space_group_name_H-M   'P 1'
#
loop_
_entity.id
_entity.type
_entity.pdbx_description
1 polymer ?
#
loop_
_entity_poly.entity_id
_entity_poly.type
_entity_poly.pdbx_seq_one_letter_code
_entity_poly.pdbx_strand_id
1 'polypeptide(L)'
;MSEVNRREFVVLGASVAAGCACAFCCAEVLAGPDEKAATRPATRPTGGGGSAGKVDIGRLSDYSADGITEKFMRPNKFAVVRADGRLFACSARCTHKFSPLRVRDGHFACPSHGSEFSVQGTVTHGPAKESLVRYAISRSAAGKLIVDTSKSFREKDWDKLEAFIELKA
;
A
#
# COMPACT_ATOMS: atom_id res chain seq x y z
N MET A 1 -3.88 48.22 1.65
CA MET A 1 -2.86 49.05 2.36
C MET A 1 -2.40 48.27 3.56
N SER A 2 -1.10 48.09 3.63
CA SER A 2 -0.19 47.51 4.63
C SER A 2 0.27 46.10 4.24
N GLU A 3 1.35 46.08 3.72
CA GLU A 3 2.82 46.19 3.89
C GLU A 3 3.47 44.90 4.36
N VAL A 4 4.33 44.48 3.48
CA VAL A 4 5.39 43.47 3.49
C VAL A 4 6.31 43.63 4.68
N ASN A 5 6.75 42.55 5.31
CA ASN A 5 7.96 42.58 6.13
C ASN A 5 8.91 41.42 5.79
N ARG A 6 9.89 41.74 4.95
CA ARG A 6 11.10 40.97 4.71
C ARG A 6 12.04 41.20 5.90
N ARG A 7 12.51 40.15 6.51
CA ARG A 7 13.72 40.21 7.34
C ARG A 7 14.77 39.30 6.78
N GLU A 8 15.72 39.94 6.14
CA GLU A 8 17.03 39.41 5.78
C GLU A 8 17.81 39.08 7.05
N PHE A 9 18.39 37.90 7.10
CA PHE A 9 19.46 37.57 8.03
C PHE A 9 20.77 37.40 7.26
N VAL A 10 21.59 38.46 7.33
CA VAL A 10 22.98 38.42 6.97
C VAL A 10 23.75 37.86 8.16
N VAL A 11 24.50 36.81 7.97
CA VAL A 11 25.52 36.37 8.93
C VAL A 11 26.89 36.48 8.30
N LEU A 12 27.65 37.42 8.84
CA LEU A 12 29.06 37.64 8.52
C LEU A 12 29.93 36.47 8.97
N GLY A 13 30.94 36.20 8.17
CA GLY A 13 31.99 35.25 8.44
C GLY A 13 33.00 35.68 9.50
N ALA A 14 33.73 34.75 10.00
CA ALA A 14 35.05 34.95 10.57
C ALA A 14 35.92 33.69 10.33
N SER A 15 36.92 33.89 9.54
CA SER A 15 38.05 32.99 9.34
C SER A 15 39.00 33.04 10.52
N VAL A 16 39.48 31.91 10.99
CA VAL A 16 40.76 31.85 11.72
C VAL A 16 41.53 30.62 11.22
N ALA A 17 42.63 30.90 10.59
CA ALA A 17 43.67 29.96 10.22
C ALA A 17 44.64 29.81 11.40
N ALA A 18 45.02 28.62 11.74
CA ALA A 18 46.29 28.36 12.42
C ALA A 18 46.76 26.96 12.08
N GLY A 19 47.85 26.88 11.36
CA GLY A 19 48.54 25.67 10.97
C GLY A 19 49.36 25.06 12.12
N CYS A 20 49.57 23.79 12.01
CA CYS A 20 50.74 23.13 12.58
C CYS A 20 51.13 21.92 11.74
N ALA A 21 52.27 22.01 11.10
CA ALA A 21 52.97 20.97 10.45
C ALA A 21 53.69 20.11 11.47
N CYS A 22 53.53 18.79 11.44
CA CYS A 22 54.48 17.86 11.96
C CYS A 22 54.57 16.65 11.06
N ALA A 23 55.75 16.48 10.54
CA ALA A 23 56.15 15.42 9.67
C ALA A 23 56.48 14.10 10.43
N PHE A 24 56.42 13.01 9.68
CA PHE A 24 57.12 11.76 9.93
C PHE A 24 56.63 10.86 11.07
N CYS A 25 55.94 9.79 10.74
CA CYS A 25 56.48 8.42 10.97
C CYS A 25 55.76 7.37 10.10
N CYS A 26 56.54 6.72 9.27
CA CYS A 26 56.20 5.45 8.64
C CYS A 26 56.07 4.35 9.71
N ALA A 27 55.00 3.61 9.71
CA ALA A 27 54.98 2.24 10.26
C ALA A 27 53.86 1.44 9.58
N GLU A 28 54.29 0.52 8.87
CA GLU A 28 53.78 -0.78 8.39
C GLU A 28 52.35 -1.19 8.65
N VAL A 29 51.79 -1.53 7.54
CA VAL A 29 50.63 -2.37 7.25
C VAL A 29 50.70 -3.68 8.04
N LEU A 30 49.70 -3.93 8.84
CA LEU A 30 49.25 -5.27 9.20
C LEU A 30 47.79 -5.39 8.80
N ALA A 31 47.59 -6.22 7.78
CA ALA A 31 46.29 -6.67 7.34
C ALA A 31 45.56 -7.37 8.51
N GLY A 32 44.49 -6.77 9.01
CA GLY A 32 43.55 -7.40 9.89
C GLY A 32 42.47 -8.12 9.07
N PRO A 33 41.97 -9.28 9.53
CA PRO A 33 41.08 -10.11 8.74
C PRO A 33 39.69 -9.50 8.57
N ASP A 34 39.12 -9.79 7.41
CA ASP A 34 37.76 -9.54 6.97
C ASP A 34 36.74 -9.58 8.12
N GLU A 35 36.24 -8.43 8.51
CA GLU A 35 35.04 -8.34 9.32
C GLU A 35 33.85 -8.57 8.38
N LYS A 36 33.45 -9.86 8.32
CA LYS A 36 32.20 -10.31 7.77
C LYS A 36 31.07 -9.35 8.21
N ALA A 37 30.56 -8.61 7.24
CA ALA A 37 29.33 -7.87 7.38
C ALA A 37 28.27 -8.79 7.98
N ALA A 38 27.94 -8.54 9.24
CA ALA A 38 26.85 -9.20 9.93
C ALA A 38 25.56 -8.85 9.20
N THR A 39 25.11 -9.76 8.37
CA THR A 39 23.80 -9.77 7.77
C THR A 39 22.78 -9.77 8.92
N ARG A 40 22.22 -8.60 9.23
CA ARG A 40 21.08 -8.49 10.14
C ARG A 40 19.96 -9.37 9.55
N PRO A 41 19.47 -10.39 10.26
CA PRO A 41 18.28 -11.09 9.80
C PRO A 41 17.14 -10.08 9.85
N ALA A 42 16.65 -9.70 8.65
CA ALA A 42 15.38 -9.02 8.54
C ALA A 42 14.32 -9.98 9.09
N THR A 43 13.95 -9.78 10.33
CA THR A 43 12.82 -10.47 10.96
C THR A 43 11.58 -9.99 10.23
N ARG A 44 11.24 -10.72 9.17
CA ARG A 44 9.96 -10.60 8.48
C ARG A 44 8.90 -10.94 9.53
N PRO A 45 7.93 -10.05 9.81
CA PRO A 45 6.85 -10.43 10.69
C PRO A 45 6.12 -11.60 10.04
N THR A 46 6.24 -12.77 10.62
CA THR A 46 5.44 -13.95 10.29
C THR A 46 4.02 -13.69 10.79
N GLY A 47 3.27 -12.91 10.03
CA GLY A 47 1.83 -12.81 10.18
C GLY A 47 1.19 -14.10 9.66
N GLY A 48 0.64 -14.88 10.57
CA GLY A 48 -0.38 -15.89 10.43
C GLY A 48 -0.33 -16.78 9.19
N GLY A 49 -0.09 -18.09 9.39
CA GLY A 49 -0.18 -19.11 8.35
C GLY A 49 -1.51 -19.09 7.62
N GLY A 50 -1.56 -18.36 6.48
CA GLY A 50 -2.65 -18.40 5.53
C GLY A 50 -2.28 -19.40 4.44
N SER A 51 -3.13 -20.38 4.21
CA SER A 51 -3.17 -21.19 3.00
C SER A 51 -3.01 -20.27 1.78
N ALA A 52 -2.13 -20.64 0.83
CA ALA A 52 -1.84 -19.82 -0.36
C ALA A 52 -3.12 -19.28 -1.00
N GLY A 53 -3.27 -17.96 -1.04
CA GLY A 53 -4.45 -17.29 -1.60
C GLY A 53 -5.48 -16.79 -0.58
N LYS A 54 -5.50 -17.27 0.67
CA LYS A 54 -6.47 -16.84 1.70
C LYS A 54 -5.85 -15.86 2.68
N VAL A 55 -6.51 -14.72 2.85
CA VAL A 55 -6.07 -13.62 3.71
C VAL A 55 -7.14 -13.33 4.76
N ASP A 56 -6.77 -13.40 6.04
CA ASP A 56 -7.62 -12.93 7.15
C ASP A 56 -7.63 -11.40 7.16
N ILE A 57 -8.79 -10.82 6.97
CA ILE A 57 -8.96 -9.37 6.93
C ILE A 57 -9.59 -8.79 8.21
N GLY A 58 -9.78 -9.59 9.24
CA GLY A 58 -10.35 -9.17 10.51
C GLY A 58 -11.83 -9.50 10.66
N ARG A 59 -12.57 -8.69 11.38
CA ARG A 59 -14.01 -8.86 11.66
C ARG A 59 -14.85 -7.85 10.93
N LEU A 60 -16.14 -8.10 10.80
CA LEU A 60 -17.06 -7.17 10.18
C LEU A 60 -17.14 -5.82 10.92
N SER A 61 -16.98 -5.84 12.24
CA SER A 61 -16.91 -4.62 13.07
C SER A 61 -15.80 -3.66 12.67
N ASP A 62 -14.74 -4.16 12.04
CA ASP A 62 -13.57 -3.36 11.62
C ASP A 62 -13.88 -2.51 10.36
N TYR A 63 -15.05 -2.73 9.77
CA TYR A 63 -15.55 -2.06 8.56
C TYR A 63 -16.88 -1.38 8.81
N SER A 64 -16.94 -0.46 9.79
CA SER A 64 -18.18 0.22 10.20
C SER A 64 -18.61 1.34 9.26
N ALA A 65 -17.69 1.98 8.56
CA ALA A 65 -17.95 3.08 7.64
C ALA A 65 -17.88 2.64 6.18
N ASP A 66 -18.69 3.24 5.32
CA ASP A 66 -18.59 3.05 3.87
C ASP A 66 -17.30 3.67 3.33
N GLY A 67 -16.73 3.03 2.31
CA GLY A 67 -15.51 3.48 1.67
C GLY A 67 -14.53 2.36 1.34
N ILE A 68 -13.31 2.76 0.97
CA ILE A 68 -12.23 1.87 0.53
C ILE A 68 -11.19 1.75 1.63
N THR A 69 -10.95 0.53 2.09
CA THR A 69 -9.89 0.20 3.05
C THR A 69 -8.62 -0.20 2.31
N GLU A 70 -7.59 0.66 2.39
CA GLU A 70 -6.32 0.51 1.65
C GLU A 70 -5.31 -0.44 2.28
N LYS A 71 -5.52 -0.86 3.53
CA LYS A 71 -4.58 -1.66 4.34
C LYS A 71 -3.96 -2.84 3.58
N PHE A 72 -4.74 -3.48 2.70
CA PHE A 72 -4.33 -4.69 1.97
C PHE A 72 -3.83 -4.42 0.55
N MET A 73 -3.90 -3.18 0.07
CA MET A 73 -3.54 -2.85 -1.32
C MET A 73 -2.08 -3.12 -1.64
N ARG A 74 -1.16 -2.76 -0.74
CA ARG A 74 0.28 -2.97 -0.95
C ARG A 74 0.71 -4.41 -0.69
N PRO A 75 0.41 -5.03 0.46
CA PRO A 75 0.88 -6.38 0.77
C PRO A 75 0.16 -7.46 -0.04
N ASN A 76 -1.15 -7.34 -0.24
CA ASN A 76 -2.00 -8.40 -0.79
C ASN A 76 -2.60 -8.07 -2.16
N LYS A 77 -2.41 -6.82 -2.66
CA LYS A 77 -2.85 -6.37 -3.99
C LYS A 77 -4.37 -6.35 -4.17
N PHE A 78 -5.12 -6.19 -3.09
CA PHE A 78 -6.56 -5.93 -3.10
C PHE A 78 -6.93 -4.87 -2.06
N ALA A 79 -8.07 -4.23 -2.25
CA ALA A 79 -8.72 -3.35 -1.29
C ALA A 79 -10.00 -4.00 -0.79
N VAL A 80 -10.37 -3.74 0.45
CA VAL A 80 -11.69 -4.09 0.99
C VAL A 80 -12.58 -2.87 0.88
N VAL A 81 -13.76 -3.05 0.33
CA VAL A 81 -14.71 -1.98 0.07
C VAL A 81 -16.01 -2.27 0.77
N ARG A 82 -16.55 -1.26 1.47
CA ARG A 82 -17.91 -1.24 1.95
C ARG A 82 -18.68 -0.18 1.18
N ALA A 83 -19.71 -0.61 0.46
CA ALA A 83 -20.61 0.26 -0.30
C ALA A 83 -21.95 -0.44 -0.55
N ASP A 84 -23.02 0.33 -0.63
CA ASP A 84 -24.38 -0.15 -0.98
C ASP A 84 -24.86 -1.33 -0.11
N GLY A 85 -24.55 -1.30 1.19
CA GLY A 85 -24.94 -2.38 2.10
C GLY A 85 -24.17 -3.69 1.88
N ARG A 86 -23.08 -3.68 1.14
CA ARG A 86 -22.25 -4.85 0.83
C ARG A 86 -20.80 -4.62 1.22
N LEU A 87 -20.10 -5.68 1.59
CA LEU A 87 -18.66 -5.72 1.80
C LEU A 87 -18.04 -6.68 0.78
N PHE A 88 -17.05 -6.21 0.05
CA PHE A 88 -16.37 -6.99 -0.99
C PHE A 88 -14.89 -6.64 -1.10
N ALA A 89 -14.10 -7.49 -1.73
CA ALA A 89 -12.69 -7.27 -1.98
C ALA A 89 -12.45 -7.05 -3.48
N CYS A 90 -11.91 -5.88 -3.84
CA CYS A 90 -11.53 -5.54 -5.22
C CYS A 90 -10.04 -5.65 -5.43
N SER A 91 -9.61 -6.06 -6.63
CA SER A 91 -8.22 -5.98 -7.05
C SER A 91 -7.71 -4.55 -6.96
N ALA A 92 -6.53 -4.36 -6.35
CA ALA A 92 -5.81 -3.07 -6.34
C ALA A 92 -4.85 -2.93 -7.52
N ARG A 93 -5.11 -3.63 -8.62
CA ARG A 93 -4.35 -3.57 -9.86
C ARG A 93 -5.22 -3.11 -11.02
N CYS A 94 -4.71 -2.14 -11.77
CA CYS A 94 -5.35 -1.62 -12.96
C CYS A 94 -5.52 -2.72 -14.03
N THR A 95 -6.70 -2.83 -14.61
CA THR A 95 -7.00 -3.81 -15.65
C THR A 95 -6.34 -3.49 -17.00
N HIS A 96 -5.81 -2.26 -17.19
CA HIS A 96 -5.07 -1.91 -18.41
C HIS A 96 -3.69 -2.60 -18.48
N LYS A 97 -2.81 -2.40 -17.48
CA LYS A 97 -1.42 -2.95 -17.44
C LYS A 97 -1.00 -3.40 -16.04
N PHE A 98 -1.93 -3.80 -15.20
CA PHE A 98 -1.68 -4.33 -13.85
C PHE A 98 -0.85 -3.43 -12.93
N SER A 99 -0.76 -2.12 -13.24
CA SER A 99 -0.12 -1.14 -12.36
C SER A 99 -0.87 -1.02 -11.04
N PRO A 100 -0.17 -0.77 -9.92
CA PRO A 100 -0.81 -0.57 -8.62
C PRO A 100 -1.75 0.64 -8.66
N LEU A 101 -2.96 0.49 -8.15
CA LEU A 101 -3.92 1.57 -7.97
C LEU A 101 -3.65 2.37 -6.69
N ARG A 102 -4.19 3.57 -6.64
CA ARG A 102 -4.29 4.43 -5.46
C ARG A 102 -5.75 4.79 -5.23
N VAL A 103 -6.08 5.13 -4.00
CA VAL A 103 -7.38 5.72 -3.68
C VAL A 103 -7.23 7.25 -3.74
N ARG A 104 -8.15 7.91 -4.44
CA ARG A 104 -8.27 9.36 -4.53
C ARG A 104 -9.75 9.71 -4.48
N ASP A 105 -10.12 10.61 -3.61
CA ASP A 105 -11.49 11.14 -3.50
C ASP A 105 -12.57 10.04 -3.49
N GLY A 106 -12.32 8.93 -2.77
CA GLY A 106 -13.26 7.81 -2.64
C GLY A 106 -13.38 6.88 -3.84
N HIS A 107 -12.49 6.99 -4.85
CA HIS A 107 -12.44 6.12 -6.02
C HIS A 107 -11.03 5.56 -6.27
N PHE A 108 -10.90 4.57 -7.15
CA PHE A 108 -9.60 4.02 -7.51
C PHE A 108 -9.03 4.77 -8.73
N ALA A 109 -7.78 5.21 -8.63
CA ALA A 109 -7.05 5.88 -9.69
C ALA A 109 -5.75 5.17 -10.03
N CYS A 110 -5.45 5.03 -11.31
CA CYS A 110 -4.21 4.46 -11.81
C CYS A 110 -3.20 5.58 -12.13
N PRO A 111 -2.09 5.70 -11.39
CA PRO A 111 -1.11 6.77 -11.61
C PRO A 111 -0.31 6.61 -12.90
N SER A 112 -0.31 5.41 -13.51
CA SER A 112 0.51 5.14 -14.69
C SER A 112 -0.06 5.71 -15.99
N HIS A 113 -1.39 5.60 -16.19
CA HIS A 113 -2.03 6.03 -17.44
C HIS A 113 -3.41 6.66 -17.22
N GLY A 114 -3.76 7.06 -15.99
CA GLY A 114 -4.97 7.82 -15.70
C GLY A 114 -6.29 7.04 -15.74
N SER A 115 -6.28 5.70 -15.75
CA SER A 115 -7.54 4.96 -15.62
C SER A 115 -8.17 5.19 -14.26
N GLU A 116 -9.49 5.34 -14.22
CA GLU A 116 -10.25 5.53 -12.98
C GLU A 116 -11.36 4.49 -12.87
N PHE A 117 -11.67 4.13 -11.63
CA PHE A 117 -12.71 3.16 -11.30
C PHE A 117 -13.51 3.66 -10.10
N SER A 118 -14.81 3.47 -10.14
CA SER A 118 -15.69 3.83 -9.03
C SER A 118 -15.33 3.10 -7.72
N VAL A 119 -15.98 3.45 -6.64
CA VAL A 119 -15.86 2.73 -5.35
C VAL A 119 -16.22 1.24 -5.49
N GLN A 120 -17.18 0.89 -6.37
CA GLN A 120 -17.56 -0.50 -6.67
C GLN A 120 -16.53 -1.23 -7.52
N GLY A 121 -15.57 -0.51 -8.12
CA GLY A 121 -14.57 -1.06 -9.04
C GLY A 121 -14.99 -1.04 -10.52
N THR A 122 -16.11 -0.40 -10.86
CA THR A 122 -16.53 -0.20 -12.26
C THR A 122 -15.62 0.81 -12.93
N VAL A 123 -15.15 0.53 -14.15
CA VAL A 123 -14.34 1.47 -14.92
C VAL A 123 -15.14 2.73 -15.27
N THR A 124 -14.62 3.90 -14.92
CA THR A 124 -15.24 5.21 -15.19
C THR A 124 -14.44 6.02 -16.19
N HIS A 125 -13.11 5.84 -16.23
CA HIS A 125 -12.23 6.51 -17.18
C HIS A 125 -11.14 5.58 -17.70
N GLY A 126 -10.90 5.60 -19.02
CA GLY A 126 -9.88 4.79 -19.68
C GLY A 126 -8.44 5.28 -19.43
N PRO A 127 -7.44 4.52 -19.93
CA PRO A 127 -7.48 3.52 -21.00
C PRO A 127 -7.91 2.08 -20.61
N ALA A 128 -8.18 1.79 -19.33
CA ALA A 128 -8.77 0.52 -18.95
C ALA A 128 -10.14 0.32 -19.62
N LYS A 129 -10.42 -0.90 -20.07
CA LYS A 129 -11.68 -1.26 -20.74
C LYS A 129 -12.55 -2.19 -19.90
N GLU A 130 -12.00 -2.79 -18.87
CA GLU A 130 -12.68 -3.73 -17.98
C GLU A 130 -12.66 -3.20 -16.55
N SER A 131 -13.74 -3.46 -15.83
CA SER A 131 -13.86 -3.19 -14.40
C SER A 131 -12.91 -4.04 -13.58
N LEU A 132 -12.66 -3.66 -12.32
CA LEU A 132 -11.80 -4.41 -11.42
C LEU A 132 -12.42 -5.78 -11.11
N VAL A 133 -11.60 -6.81 -10.99
CA VAL A 133 -12.09 -8.10 -10.51
C VAL A 133 -12.34 -8.04 -9.02
N ARG A 134 -13.36 -8.75 -8.53
CA ARG A 134 -13.59 -9.01 -7.11
C ARG A 134 -13.08 -10.38 -6.74
N TYR A 135 -12.62 -10.53 -5.51
CA TYR A 135 -12.17 -11.80 -4.95
C TYR A 135 -13.24 -12.43 -4.07
N ALA A 136 -13.18 -13.75 -3.94
CA ALA A 136 -14.10 -14.42 -3.03
C ALA A 136 -13.88 -13.94 -1.59
N ILE A 137 -14.99 -13.67 -0.91
CA ILE A 137 -15.00 -13.26 0.49
C ILE A 137 -15.97 -14.14 1.28
N SER A 138 -15.57 -14.60 2.44
CA SER A 138 -16.36 -15.47 3.28
C SER A 138 -16.18 -15.15 4.76
N ARG A 139 -17.16 -15.61 5.58
CA ARG A 139 -17.05 -15.54 7.03
C ARG A 139 -16.70 -16.92 7.57
N SER A 140 -15.62 -16.99 8.37
CA SER A 140 -15.22 -18.20 9.07
C SER A 140 -16.16 -18.51 10.25
N ALA A 141 -16.12 -19.73 10.77
CA ALA A 141 -16.85 -20.12 11.98
C ALA A 141 -16.48 -19.25 13.21
N ALA A 142 -15.27 -18.72 13.27
CA ALA A 142 -14.83 -17.80 14.31
C ALA A 142 -15.27 -16.34 14.08
N GLY A 143 -16.13 -16.07 13.09
CA GLY A 143 -16.65 -14.73 12.77
C GLY A 143 -15.63 -13.83 12.06
N LYS A 144 -14.48 -14.35 11.65
CA LYS A 144 -13.48 -13.61 10.87
C LYS A 144 -13.80 -13.62 9.40
N LEU A 145 -13.42 -12.57 8.71
CA LEU A 145 -13.57 -12.42 7.27
C LEU A 145 -12.30 -12.91 6.57
N ILE A 146 -12.50 -13.74 5.56
CA ILE A 146 -11.41 -14.32 4.76
C ILE A 146 -11.62 -13.95 3.31
N VAL A 147 -10.61 -13.34 2.70
CA VAL A 147 -10.54 -13.09 1.26
C VAL A 147 -9.70 -14.18 0.61
N ASP A 148 -10.24 -14.84 -0.41
CA ASP A 148 -9.54 -15.85 -1.20
C ASP A 148 -9.20 -15.27 -2.58
N THR A 149 -7.93 -14.89 -2.76
CA THR A 149 -7.43 -14.27 -3.99
C THR A 149 -7.24 -15.30 -5.13
N SER A 150 -7.38 -16.59 -4.86
CA SER A 150 -7.34 -17.62 -5.90
C SER A 150 -8.63 -17.69 -6.73
N LYS A 151 -9.74 -17.18 -6.17
CA LYS A 151 -11.04 -17.08 -6.82
C LYS A 151 -11.37 -15.64 -7.14
N SER A 152 -11.61 -15.33 -8.41
CA SER A 152 -11.95 -13.98 -8.86
C SER A 152 -13.21 -13.95 -9.70
N PHE A 153 -13.94 -12.83 -9.59
CA PHE A 153 -15.21 -12.58 -10.26
C PHE A 153 -15.07 -11.32 -11.12
N ARG A 154 -15.43 -11.41 -12.40
CA ARG A 154 -15.56 -10.26 -13.29
C ARG A 154 -16.90 -9.55 -13.04
N GLU A 155 -17.10 -8.37 -13.57
CA GLU A 155 -18.28 -7.52 -13.34
C GLU A 155 -19.61 -8.27 -13.51
N LYS A 156 -19.74 -9.08 -14.54
CA LYS A 156 -20.93 -9.92 -14.80
C LYS A 156 -21.24 -10.97 -13.71
N ASP A 157 -20.27 -11.24 -12.85
CA ASP A 157 -20.34 -12.26 -11.79
C ASP A 157 -20.33 -11.64 -10.38
N TRP A 158 -20.41 -10.30 -10.26
CA TRP A 158 -20.33 -9.62 -8.96
C TRP A 158 -21.53 -9.88 -8.05
N ASP A 159 -22.63 -10.32 -8.60
CA ASP A 159 -23.83 -10.68 -7.83
C ASP A 159 -23.81 -12.14 -7.27
N LYS A 160 -22.73 -12.88 -7.53
CA LYS A 160 -22.53 -14.19 -6.90
C LYS A 160 -22.28 -14.03 -5.41
N LEU A 161 -22.92 -14.88 -4.59
CA LEU A 161 -22.83 -14.83 -3.12
C LEU A 161 -21.39 -14.92 -2.57
N GLU A 162 -20.47 -15.48 -3.33
CA GLU A 162 -19.05 -15.54 -2.94
C GLU A 162 -18.31 -14.23 -3.20
N ALA A 163 -18.84 -13.33 -4.05
CA ALA A 163 -18.17 -12.09 -4.44
C ALA A 163 -18.36 -10.95 -3.42
N PHE A 164 -19.27 -11.09 -2.47
CA PHE A 164 -19.57 -10.08 -1.45
C PHE A 164 -20.20 -10.70 -0.20
N ILE A 165 -20.27 -9.91 0.86
CA ILE A 165 -21.03 -10.21 2.08
C ILE A 165 -22.10 -9.14 2.21
N GLU A 166 -23.35 -9.53 2.36
CA GLU A 166 -24.44 -8.60 2.68
C GLU A 166 -24.32 -8.11 4.13
N LEU A 167 -24.44 -6.82 4.27
CA LEU A 167 -24.47 -6.14 5.55
C LEU A 167 -25.95 -5.94 5.91
N LYS A 168 -26.45 -6.72 6.87
CA LYS A 168 -27.79 -6.45 7.40
C LYS A 168 -27.80 -5.06 8.04
N ALA A 169 -28.73 -4.24 7.62
CA ALA A 169 -29.03 -2.97 8.25
C ALA A 169 -29.49 -3.18 9.69
#